data_28c58545c20c19e12d6da176c270863e
#
_entry.id   28c58545c20c19e12d6da176c270863e
#
_cell.length_a   1.000
_cell.length_b   1.000
_cell.length_c   1.000
_cell.angle_alpha   90.00
_cell.angle_beta   90.00
_cell.angle_gamma   90.00
#
_symmetry.space_group_name_H-M   'P 1'
#
loop_
_entity.id
_entity.type
_entity.pdbx_description
1 polymer ?
#
loop_
_entity_poly.entity_id
_entity_poly.type
_entity_poly.pdbx_seq_one_letter_code
_entity_poly.pdbx_strand_id
1 'polypeptide(L)'
;MERDLTSGSVFRNVIYFSLPYFLSYFLQTLYGMADLFIVGQFDGVASTTAVSIGSQVMHMLTVMIVGLAMGATVSIGQSIGAGDKKRASVFVGNTVTLFMGISLVLAVLLLFFVKPIVSVMSTPAEAVSGTAAYLTICFLGIPFITAYNVISSIFRGLGDSKSPMYFIAVACAVNIILDYLFIGFFHLGASGAALGTTLSQACSVLFALIAIKRKQTGLSLSGDCFRPQKKPLGKILNIGIPVALQDGFIQIAFIVITIIANRRGLNAAAAVGIVEKIISFLFLVLSSMLSTVSALAAQNIGAGKYDRAKQTLRYAMMIAIGFGLVVSILIQFIAAPVVGLFTADAAVILLGAQYIRGYIWDCIFAGVHFSFSGYFCACGKSGISFLHNLIAILCVRIPGVYLTSKIFPHTLFPMGLATATGSLLSVIICIIAYRWLCEKSGK
;
A
#
# COMPACT_ATOMS: atom_id res chain seq x y z
N MET A 1 23.55 -8.76 7.95
CA MET A 1 24.00 -7.74 8.91
C MET A 1 22.91 -6.71 9.04
N GLU A 2 22.37 -6.53 10.24
CA GLU A 2 21.50 -5.40 10.58
C GLU A 2 22.31 -4.12 10.35
N ARG A 3 21.82 -3.25 9.51
CA ARG A 3 22.51 -2.00 9.24
C ARG A 3 22.07 -0.97 10.28
N ASP A 4 23.03 -0.38 10.97
CA ASP A 4 22.75 0.77 11.84
C ASP A 4 22.29 1.97 10.99
N LEU A 5 20.97 2.23 10.98
CA LEU A 5 20.37 3.34 10.23
C LEU A 5 20.50 4.67 10.97
N THR A 6 21.05 4.63 12.20
CA THR A 6 21.28 5.83 13.03
C THR A 6 22.65 6.48 12.81
N SER A 7 23.45 5.89 11.90
CA SER A 7 24.80 6.34 11.57
C SER A 7 24.99 6.56 10.06
N GLY A 8 26.12 7.14 9.67
CA GLY A 8 26.48 7.39 8.27
C GLY A 8 25.63 8.48 7.58
N SER A 9 25.66 8.53 6.23
CA SER A 9 24.91 9.48 5.43
C SER A 9 23.42 9.17 5.42
N VAL A 10 22.58 10.12 5.85
CA VAL A 10 21.11 9.99 5.85
C VAL A 10 20.58 9.79 4.43
N PHE A 11 21.06 10.59 3.47
CA PHE A 11 20.65 10.48 2.07
C PHE A 11 20.90 9.07 1.51
N ARG A 12 22.11 8.53 1.73
CA ARG A 12 22.46 7.17 1.29
C ARG A 12 21.57 6.11 1.97
N ASN A 13 21.25 6.30 3.25
CA ASN A 13 20.36 5.40 3.97
C ASN A 13 18.95 5.43 3.40
N VAL A 14 18.42 6.62 3.04
CA VAL A 14 17.10 6.76 2.41
C VAL A 14 17.06 6.02 1.08
N ILE A 15 18.00 6.25 0.17
CA ILE A 15 18.06 5.57 -1.14
C ILE A 15 18.20 4.05 -0.96
N TYR A 16 19.14 3.62 -0.13
CA TYR A 16 19.42 2.21 0.07
C TYR A 16 18.24 1.44 0.66
N PHE A 17 17.43 2.09 1.49
CA PHE A 17 16.28 1.48 2.14
C PHE A 17 15.02 1.56 1.28
N SER A 18 14.83 2.65 0.54
CA SER A 18 13.65 2.85 -0.30
C SER A 18 13.63 1.97 -1.55
N LEU A 19 14.79 1.66 -2.14
CA LEU A 19 14.85 0.87 -3.37
C LEU A 19 14.30 -0.55 -3.18
N PRO A 20 14.68 -1.34 -2.14
CA PRO A 20 14.05 -2.63 -1.89
C PRO A 20 12.55 -2.53 -1.55
N TYR A 21 12.11 -1.44 -0.92
CA TYR A 21 10.68 -1.18 -0.69
C TYR A 21 9.92 -0.99 -2.00
N PHE A 22 10.45 -0.12 -2.86
CA PHE A 22 9.87 0.10 -4.18
C PHE A 22 9.79 -1.21 -4.97
N LEU A 23 10.87 -1.99 -5.00
CA LEU A 23 10.88 -3.29 -5.68
C LEU A 23 9.88 -4.28 -5.06
N SER A 24 9.69 -4.26 -3.73
CA SER A 24 8.68 -5.08 -3.06
C SER A 24 7.27 -4.73 -3.52
N TYR A 25 6.93 -3.44 -3.57
CA TYR A 25 5.62 -2.98 -4.03
C TYR A 25 5.42 -3.25 -5.52
N PHE A 26 6.47 -3.04 -6.34
CA PHE A 26 6.43 -3.33 -7.77
C PHE A 26 6.17 -4.82 -8.03
N LEU A 27 6.90 -5.73 -7.37
CA LEU A 27 6.70 -7.18 -7.48
C LEU A 27 5.30 -7.59 -7.01
N GLN A 28 4.78 -6.97 -5.95
CA GLN A 28 3.43 -7.22 -5.46
C GLN A 28 2.36 -6.79 -6.47
N THR A 29 2.57 -5.68 -7.16
CA THR A 29 1.67 -5.24 -8.24
C THR A 29 1.79 -6.14 -9.44
N LEU A 30 3.01 -6.56 -9.78
CA LEU A 30 3.30 -7.42 -10.92
C LEU A 30 2.59 -8.78 -10.83
N TYR A 31 2.68 -9.46 -9.66
CA TYR A 31 2.00 -10.75 -9.55
C TYR A 31 0.48 -10.63 -9.64
N GLY A 32 -0.13 -9.60 -9.06
CA GLY A 32 -1.57 -9.36 -9.22
C GLY A 32 -2.00 -9.08 -10.66
N MET A 33 -1.10 -8.52 -11.49
CA MET A 33 -1.34 -8.38 -12.93
C MET A 33 -1.13 -9.70 -13.66
N ALA A 34 -0.17 -10.52 -13.24
CA ALA A 34 0.09 -11.83 -13.83
C ALA A 34 -1.11 -12.77 -13.65
N ASP A 35 -1.74 -12.78 -12.47
CA ASP A 35 -2.98 -13.55 -12.24
C ASP A 35 -4.05 -13.22 -13.29
N LEU A 36 -4.33 -11.93 -13.51
CA LEU A 36 -5.33 -11.48 -14.48
C LEU A 36 -4.93 -11.83 -15.92
N PHE A 37 -3.65 -11.70 -16.26
CA PHE A 37 -3.15 -12.01 -17.58
C PHE A 37 -3.26 -13.50 -17.88
N ILE A 38 -2.85 -14.37 -16.95
CA ILE A 38 -2.88 -15.83 -17.13
C ILE A 38 -4.33 -16.33 -17.20
N VAL A 39 -5.21 -15.84 -16.30
CA VAL A 39 -6.65 -16.19 -16.37
C VAL A 39 -7.25 -15.76 -17.71
N GLY A 40 -6.92 -14.57 -18.19
CA GLY A 40 -7.41 -14.07 -19.49
C GLY A 40 -6.94 -14.87 -20.70
N GLN A 41 -5.79 -15.56 -20.60
CA GLN A 41 -5.27 -16.41 -21.69
C GLN A 41 -5.91 -17.81 -21.72
N PHE A 42 -6.18 -18.41 -20.56
CA PHE A 42 -6.55 -19.83 -20.47
C PHE A 42 -8.02 -20.04 -20.14
N ASP A 43 -8.72 -18.99 -19.69
CA ASP A 43 -10.13 -19.09 -19.27
C ASP A 43 -10.96 -17.92 -19.83
N GLY A 44 -12.26 -18.02 -19.72
CA GLY A 44 -13.20 -17.06 -20.32
C GLY A 44 -13.34 -15.74 -19.53
N VAL A 45 -14.13 -14.83 -20.13
CA VAL A 45 -14.43 -13.50 -19.57
C VAL A 45 -15.01 -13.56 -18.17
N ALA A 46 -15.85 -14.56 -17.87
CA ALA A 46 -16.46 -14.73 -16.56
C ALA A 46 -15.43 -14.95 -15.45
N SER A 47 -14.41 -15.79 -15.67
CA SER A 47 -13.33 -16.04 -14.72
C SER A 47 -12.40 -14.83 -14.59
N THR A 48 -12.07 -14.17 -15.69
CA THR A 48 -11.28 -12.93 -15.64
C THR A 48 -12.00 -11.85 -14.83
N THR A 49 -13.31 -11.70 -15.02
CA THR A 49 -14.14 -10.77 -14.22
C THR A 49 -14.16 -11.15 -12.75
N ALA A 50 -14.30 -12.46 -12.45
CA ALA A 50 -14.30 -12.97 -11.09
C ALA A 50 -12.99 -12.67 -10.36
N VAL A 51 -11.84 -12.92 -11.00
CA VAL A 51 -10.51 -12.61 -10.45
C VAL A 51 -10.32 -11.10 -10.30
N SER A 52 -10.76 -10.30 -11.25
CA SER A 52 -10.65 -8.84 -11.18
C SER A 52 -11.40 -8.27 -9.97
N ILE A 53 -12.65 -8.69 -9.76
CA ILE A 53 -13.47 -8.25 -8.62
C ILE A 53 -12.90 -8.79 -7.30
N GLY A 54 -12.57 -10.07 -7.26
CA GLY A 54 -12.01 -10.71 -6.07
C GLY A 54 -10.67 -10.09 -5.64
N SER A 55 -9.77 -9.85 -6.60
CA SER A 55 -8.47 -9.21 -6.32
C SER A 55 -8.60 -7.78 -5.82
N GLN A 56 -9.60 -7.03 -6.27
CA GLN A 56 -9.87 -5.68 -5.75
C GLN A 56 -10.25 -5.70 -4.27
N VAL A 57 -11.10 -6.65 -3.86
CA VAL A 57 -11.46 -6.85 -2.44
C VAL A 57 -10.21 -7.24 -1.64
N MET A 58 -9.42 -8.19 -2.14
CA MET A 58 -8.19 -8.63 -1.47
C MET A 58 -7.14 -7.51 -1.38
N HIS A 59 -7.03 -6.67 -2.40
CA HIS A 59 -6.14 -5.50 -2.39
C HIS A 59 -6.51 -4.54 -1.26
N MET A 60 -7.79 -4.19 -1.13
CA MET A 60 -8.28 -3.32 -0.04
C MET A 60 -7.93 -3.91 1.34
N LEU A 61 -8.18 -5.20 1.56
CA LEU A 61 -7.84 -5.87 2.82
C LEU A 61 -6.33 -5.86 3.08
N THR A 62 -5.53 -6.13 2.05
CA THR A 62 -4.06 -6.19 2.17
C THR A 62 -3.47 -4.83 2.53
N VAL A 63 -3.91 -3.73 1.89
CA VAL A 63 -3.39 -2.39 2.22
C VAL A 63 -3.77 -1.98 3.65
N MET A 64 -4.95 -2.36 4.14
CA MET A 64 -5.34 -2.12 5.53
C MET A 64 -4.49 -2.94 6.52
N ILE A 65 -4.17 -4.19 6.21
CA ILE A 65 -3.26 -5.03 7.02
C ILE A 65 -1.85 -4.41 7.05
N VAL A 66 -1.34 -3.95 5.91
CA VAL A 66 -0.04 -3.28 5.79
C VAL A 66 -0.02 -1.99 6.62
N GLY A 67 -1.07 -1.18 6.50
CA GLY A 67 -1.25 0.04 7.30
C GLY A 67 -1.26 -0.25 8.79
N LEU A 68 -2.00 -1.27 9.23
CA LEU A 68 -2.02 -1.70 10.63
C LEU A 68 -0.63 -2.18 11.10
N ALA A 69 0.10 -2.92 10.24
CA ALA A 69 1.44 -3.42 10.53
C ALA A 69 2.52 -2.31 10.61
N MET A 70 2.23 -1.10 10.12
CA MET A 70 3.10 0.07 10.30
C MET A 70 3.35 0.36 11.77
N GLY A 71 2.35 0.14 12.63
CA GLY A 71 2.50 0.26 14.09
C GLY A 71 3.59 -0.64 14.68
N ALA A 72 3.73 -1.86 14.14
CA ALA A 72 4.81 -2.77 14.51
C ALA A 72 6.17 -2.27 14.02
N THR A 73 6.28 -1.90 12.72
CA THR A 73 7.51 -1.35 12.14
C THR A 73 8.07 -0.18 12.96
N VAL A 74 7.21 0.78 13.29
CA VAL A 74 7.60 1.96 14.08
C VAL A 74 8.00 1.60 15.52
N SER A 75 7.20 0.77 16.20
CA SER A 75 7.46 0.42 17.60
C SER A 75 8.73 -0.39 17.77
N ILE A 76 8.99 -1.34 16.86
CA ILE A 76 10.23 -2.12 16.81
C ILE A 76 11.39 -1.20 16.45
N GLY A 77 11.25 -0.35 15.41
CA GLY A 77 12.29 0.57 14.98
C GLY A 77 12.72 1.53 16.09
N GLN A 78 11.78 2.12 16.84
CA GLN A 78 12.11 2.95 17.99
C GLN A 78 12.86 2.18 19.09
N SER A 79 12.49 0.91 19.34
CA SER A 79 13.17 0.09 20.35
C SER A 79 14.59 -0.29 19.94
N ILE A 80 14.79 -0.62 18.67
CA ILE A 80 16.11 -0.89 18.07
C ILE A 80 16.99 0.36 18.11
N GLY A 81 16.44 1.51 17.70
CA GLY A 81 17.17 2.78 17.77
C GLY A 81 17.60 3.16 19.19
N ALA A 82 16.77 2.85 20.19
CA ALA A 82 17.08 3.05 21.62
C ALA A 82 18.09 2.04 22.18
N GLY A 83 18.53 1.04 21.38
CA GLY A 83 19.41 -0.04 21.85
C GLY A 83 18.71 -1.08 22.74
N ASP A 84 17.41 -0.96 22.95
CA ASP A 84 16.63 -1.83 23.85
C ASP A 84 16.11 -3.08 23.09
N LYS A 85 17.01 -4.06 22.96
CA LYS A 85 16.71 -5.33 22.28
C LYS A 85 15.63 -6.15 23.00
N LYS A 86 15.56 -6.07 24.35
CA LYS A 86 14.53 -6.78 25.11
C LYS A 86 13.14 -6.24 24.77
N ARG A 87 13.01 -4.92 24.75
CA ARG A 87 11.77 -4.24 24.36
C ARG A 87 11.41 -4.52 22.89
N ALA A 88 12.38 -4.56 21.99
CA ALA A 88 12.16 -4.94 20.60
C ALA A 88 11.61 -6.37 20.50
N SER A 89 12.20 -7.35 21.23
CA SER A 89 11.72 -8.74 21.28
C SER A 89 10.26 -8.83 21.76
N VAL A 90 9.89 -8.06 22.79
CA VAL A 90 8.50 -7.98 23.28
C VAL A 90 7.55 -7.42 22.21
N PHE A 91 7.94 -6.36 21.48
CA PHE A 91 7.14 -5.84 20.37
C PHE A 91 6.99 -6.86 19.25
N VAL A 92 8.07 -7.58 18.88
CA VAL A 92 8.02 -8.65 17.86
C VAL A 92 7.03 -9.74 18.26
N GLY A 93 7.14 -10.30 19.47
CA GLY A 93 6.25 -11.35 19.95
C GLY A 93 4.79 -10.89 20.02
N ASN A 94 4.53 -9.70 20.59
CA ASN A 94 3.18 -9.13 20.66
C ASN A 94 2.61 -8.82 19.28
N THR A 95 3.43 -8.42 18.31
CA THR A 95 3.00 -8.22 16.91
C THR A 95 2.52 -9.54 16.31
N VAL A 96 3.31 -10.60 16.43
CA VAL A 96 2.92 -11.92 15.90
C VAL A 96 1.60 -12.38 16.54
N THR A 97 1.49 -12.33 17.86
CA THR A 97 0.27 -12.78 18.58
C THR A 97 -0.96 -11.96 18.17
N LEU A 98 -0.84 -10.62 18.13
CA LEU A 98 -1.93 -9.72 17.75
C LEU A 98 -2.43 -10.01 16.34
N PHE A 99 -1.52 -10.02 15.38
CA PHE A 99 -1.91 -10.11 13.97
C PHE A 99 -2.37 -11.52 13.58
N MET A 100 -1.80 -12.58 14.18
CA MET A 100 -2.29 -13.93 13.96
C MET A 100 -3.69 -14.10 14.56
N GLY A 101 -3.96 -13.53 15.75
CA GLY A 101 -5.31 -13.50 16.32
C GLY A 101 -6.29 -12.73 15.44
N ILE A 102 -5.92 -11.52 15.00
CA ILE A 102 -6.76 -10.71 14.09
C ILE A 102 -7.01 -11.46 12.78
N SER A 103 -6.00 -12.09 12.19
CA SER A 103 -6.12 -12.77 10.91
C SER A 103 -7.09 -13.96 10.95
N LEU A 104 -7.06 -14.73 12.04
CA LEU A 104 -7.98 -15.85 12.22
C LEU A 104 -9.42 -15.36 12.39
N VAL A 105 -9.64 -14.35 13.23
CA VAL A 105 -10.96 -13.75 13.43
C VAL A 105 -11.46 -13.15 12.11
N LEU A 106 -10.62 -12.41 11.40
CA LEU A 106 -10.96 -11.79 10.12
C LEU A 106 -11.28 -12.83 9.06
N ALA A 107 -10.50 -13.90 8.94
CA ALA A 107 -10.75 -14.98 8.01
C ALA A 107 -12.14 -15.63 8.27
N VAL A 108 -12.43 -15.97 9.52
CA VAL A 108 -13.72 -16.55 9.90
C VAL A 108 -14.86 -15.58 9.60
N LEU A 109 -14.75 -14.31 10.00
CA LEU A 109 -15.79 -13.31 9.73
C LEU A 109 -16.02 -13.14 8.22
N LEU A 110 -14.98 -12.99 7.43
CA LEU A 110 -15.12 -12.75 5.98
C LEU A 110 -15.71 -13.95 5.24
N LEU A 111 -15.46 -15.17 5.70
CA LEU A 111 -16.10 -16.36 5.14
C LEU A 111 -17.63 -16.32 5.26
N PHE A 112 -18.17 -15.80 6.37
CA PHE A 112 -19.61 -15.59 6.52
C PHE A 112 -20.14 -14.48 5.60
N PHE A 113 -19.31 -13.50 5.23
CA PHE A 113 -19.70 -12.36 4.43
C PHE A 113 -19.37 -12.48 2.94
N VAL A 114 -18.90 -13.63 2.44
CA VAL A 114 -18.58 -13.82 1.00
C VAL A 114 -19.76 -13.42 0.11
N LYS A 115 -20.96 -13.99 0.36
CA LYS A 115 -22.14 -13.69 -0.46
C LYS A 115 -22.57 -12.22 -0.40
N PRO A 116 -22.70 -11.60 0.80
CA PRO A 116 -22.92 -10.14 0.89
C PRO A 116 -21.89 -9.31 0.14
N ILE A 117 -20.60 -9.63 0.24
CA ILE A 117 -19.52 -8.88 -0.46
C ILE A 117 -19.70 -8.99 -1.97
N VAL A 118 -19.91 -10.19 -2.50
CA VAL A 118 -20.15 -10.41 -3.95
C VAL A 118 -21.36 -9.60 -4.43
N SER A 119 -22.44 -9.53 -3.63
CA SER A 119 -23.63 -8.74 -3.94
C SER A 119 -23.35 -7.23 -3.93
N VAL A 120 -22.65 -6.72 -2.91
CA VAL A 120 -22.29 -5.29 -2.81
C VAL A 120 -21.37 -4.87 -3.94
N MET A 121 -20.50 -5.77 -4.42
CA MET A 121 -19.63 -5.53 -5.57
C MET A 121 -20.38 -5.51 -6.91
N SER A 122 -21.70 -5.73 -6.91
CA SER A 122 -22.54 -5.77 -8.13
C SER A 122 -21.96 -6.72 -9.19
N THR A 123 -21.50 -7.88 -8.75
CA THR A 123 -20.86 -8.88 -9.60
C THR A 123 -21.84 -9.41 -10.66
N PRO A 124 -21.47 -9.41 -11.96
CA PRO A 124 -22.29 -10.00 -13.02
C PRO A 124 -22.66 -11.45 -12.73
N ALA A 125 -23.86 -11.89 -13.11
CA ALA A 125 -24.42 -13.20 -12.77
C ALA A 125 -23.49 -14.37 -13.14
N GLU A 126 -22.83 -14.28 -14.31
CA GLU A 126 -21.89 -15.28 -14.83
C GLU A 126 -20.59 -15.37 -14.01
N ALA A 127 -20.22 -14.30 -13.31
CA ALA A 127 -18.99 -14.23 -12.51
C ALA A 127 -19.24 -14.49 -11.00
N VAL A 128 -20.49 -14.52 -10.53
CA VAL A 128 -20.83 -14.65 -9.09
C VAL A 128 -20.19 -15.90 -8.47
N SER A 129 -20.34 -17.06 -9.12
CA SER A 129 -19.81 -18.33 -8.63
C SER A 129 -18.27 -18.29 -8.54
N GLY A 130 -17.61 -17.81 -9.60
CA GLY A 130 -16.14 -17.67 -9.63
C GLY A 130 -15.62 -16.69 -8.59
N THR A 131 -16.27 -15.53 -8.43
CA THR A 131 -15.89 -14.51 -7.42
C THR A 131 -16.06 -15.06 -6.01
N ALA A 132 -17.15 -15.76 -5.73
CA ALA A 132 -17.38 -16.36 -4.42
C ALA A 132 -16.34 -17.44 -4.10
N ALA A 133 -16.00 -18.31 -5.05
CA ALA A 133 -14.95 -19.31 -4.90
C ALA A 133 -13.57 -18.66 -4.68
N TYR A 134 -13.21 -17.65 -5.49
CA TYR A 134 -11.98 -16.88 -5.36
C TYR A 134 -11.86 -16.28 -3.95
N LEU A 135 -12.87 -15.53 -3.52
CA LEU A 135 -12.86 -14.89 -2.20
C LEU A 135 -12.82 -15.90 -1.06
N THR A 136 -13.54 -17.02 -1.16
CA THR A 136 -13.50 -18.08 -0.13
C THR A 136 -12.09 -18.63 0.06
N ILE A 137 -11.40 -18.95 -1.03
CA ILE A 137 -10.03 -19.49 -0.98
C ILE A 137 -9.06 -18.43 -0.44
N CYS A 138 -9.15 -17.18 -0.92
CA CYS A 138 -8.32 -16.10 -0.45
C CYS A 138 -8.57 -15.75 1.02
N PHE A 139 -9.81 -15.79 1.50
CA PHE A 139 -10.15 -15.55 2.91
C PHE A 139 -9.59 -16.63 3.83
N LEU A 140 -9.58 -17.89 3.40
CA LEU A 140 -8.84 -18.96 4.08
C LEU A 140 -7.34 -18.70 4.09
N GLY A 141 -6.82 -18.02 3.06
CA GLY A 141 -5.42 -17.63 2.93
C GLY A 141 -5.01 -16.39 3.74
N ILE A 142 -5.95 -15.63 4.33
CA ILE A 142 -5.64 -14.40 5.09
C ILE A 142 -4.57 -14.61 6.17
N PRO A 143 -4.53 -15.71 6.94
CA PRO A 143 -3.45 -15.94 7.89
C PRO A 143 -2.05 -15.94 7.26
N PHE A 144 -1.87 -16.49 6.06
CA PHE A 144 -0.59 -16.50 5.36
C PHE A 144 -0.23 -15.10 4.81
N ILE A 145 -1.21 -14.40 4.23
CA ILE A 145 -1.05 -13.02 3.74
C ILE A 145 -0.66 -12.10 4.92
N THR A 146 -1.33 -12.24 6.06
CA THR A 146 -1.03 -11.48 7.27
C THR A 146 0.34 -11.85 7.81
N ALA A 147 0.70 -13.13 7.90
CA ALA A 147 2.01 -13.58 8.37
C ALA A 147 3.15 -13.00 7.53
N TYR A 148 3.04 -13.00 6.20
CA TYR A 148 4.01 -12.38 5.31
C TYR A 148 4.17 -10.88 5.63
N ASN A 149 3.07 -10.13 5.72
CA ASN A 149 3.11 -8.69 5.98
C ASN A 149 3.66 -8.37 7.38
N VAL A 150 3.34 -9.17 8.38
CA VAL A 150 3.88 -9.07 9.74
C VAL A 150 5.38 -9.32 9.77
N ILE A 151 5.84 -10.41 9.19
CA ILE A 151 7.27 -10.72 9.10
C ILE A 151 8.00 -9.58 8.38
N SER A 152 7.46 -9.12 7.27
CA SER A 152 8.00 -7.98 6.51
C SER A 152 8.08 -6.72 7.36
N SER A 153 7.04 -6.39 8.15
CA SER A 153 7.03 -5.22 9.02
C SER A 153 8.07 -5.32 10.15
N ILE A 154 8.28 -6.52 10.69
CA ILE A 154 9.30 -6.79 11.70
C ILE A 154 10.69 -6.53 11.13
N PHE A 155 11.02 -7.13 9.97
CA PHE A 155 12.32 -6.91 9.32
C PHE A 155 12.58 -5.44 9.00
N ARG A 156 11.56 -4.74 8.52
CA ARG A 156 11.63 -3.30 8.24
C ARG A 156 11.90 -2.49 9.52
N GLY A 157 11.25 -2.83 10.62
CA GLY A 157 11.52 -2.22 11.92
C GLY A 157 12.94 -2.49 12.44
N LEU A 158 13.48 -3.67 12.14
CA LEU A 158 14.86 -4.05 12.44
C LEU A 158 15.91 -3.34 11.54
N GLY A 159 15.46 -2.62 10.49
CA GLY A 159 16.37 -1.94 9.57
C GLY A 159 16.75 -2.75 8.34
N ASP A 160 16.03 -3.82 8.05
CA ASP A 160 16.24 -4.68 6.89
C ASP A 160 15.07 -4.58 5.91
N SER A 161 15.25 -3.82 4.84
CA SER A 161 14.28 -3.72 3.74
C SER A 161 14.51 -4.77 2.64
N LYS A 162 15.68 -5.40 2.59
CA LYS A 162 16.04 -6.37 1.55
C LYS A 162 15.38 -7.73 1.75
N SER A 163 15.33 -8.23 2.99
CA SER A 163 14.72 -9.53 3.26
C SER A 163 13.26 -9.59 2.84
N PRO A 164 12.38 -8.61 3.17
CA PRO A 164 11.02 -8.55 2.65
C PRO A 164 10.93 -8.56 1.12
N MET A 165 11.85 -7.88 0.43
CA MET A 165 11.93 -7.89 -1.03
C MET A 165 12.19 -9.31 -1.57
N TYR A 166 13.10 -10.06 -0.96
CA TYR A 166 13.34 -11.44 -1.38
C TYR A 166 12.13 -12.35 -1.09
N PHE A 167 11.44 -12.13 0.03
CA PHE A 167 10.25 -12.92 0.36
C PHE A 167 9.13 -12.73 -0.67
N ILE A 168 8.88 -11.49 -1.11
CA ILE A 168 7.87 -11.23 -2.15
C ILE A 168 8.34 -11.68 -3.53
N ALA A 169 9.64 -11.64 -3.82
CA ALA A 169 10.18 -12.17 -5.08
C ALA A 169 9.94 -13.69 -5.20
N VAL A 170 10.12 -14.42 -4.10
CA VAL A 170 9.79 -15.86 -4.04
C VAL A 170 8.28 -16.06 -4.22
N ALA A 171 7.44 -15.27 -3.51
CA ALA A 171 5.99 -15.35 -3.68
C ALA A 171 5.57 -15.11 -5.14
N CYS A 172 6.12 -14.07 -5.79
CA CYS A 172 5.82 -13.73 -7.18
C CYS A 172 6.20 -14.87 -8.14
N ALA A 173 7.40 -15.41 -8.01
CA ALA A 173 7.84 -16.52 -8.87
C ALA A 173 6.97 -17.78 -8.67
N VAL A 174 6.70 -18.15 -7.42
CA VAL A 174 5.85 -19.31 -7.10
C VAL A 174 4.42 -19.09 -7.58
N ASN A 175 3.86 -17.89 -7.40
CA ASN A 175 2.51 -17.55 -7.86
C ASN A 175 2.37 -17.75 -9.37
N ILE A 176 3.28 -17.16 -10.18
CA ILE A 176 3.25 -17.32 -11.65
C ILE A 176 3.32 -18.79 -12.06
N ILE A 177 4.18 -19.59 -11.42
CA ILE A 177 4.30 -21.02 -11.71
C ILE A 177 3.00 -21.75 -11.36
N LEU A 178 2.41 -21.47 -10.19
CA LEU A 178 1.18 -22.10 -9.73
C LEU A 178 -0.03 -21.67 -10.57
N ASP A 179 -0.06 -20.44 -11.07
CA ASP A 179 -1.12 -19.98 -11.95
C ASP A 179 -1.11 -20.72 -13.30
N TYR A 180 0.05 -20.88 -13.93
CA TYR A 180 0.17 -21.72 -15.13
C TYR A 180 -0.23 -23.17 -14.86
N LEU A 181 0.07 -23.70 -13.67
CA LEU A 181 -0.30 -25.06 -13.29
C LEU A 181 -1.81 -25.18 -13.03
N PHE A 182 -2.39 -24.30 -12.20
CA PHE A 182 -3.78 -24.42 -11.79
C PHE A 182 -4.76 -23.91 -12.84
N ILE A 183 -4.42 -22.84 -13.54
CA ILE A 183 -5.28 -22.23 -14.55
C ILE A 183 -4.99 -22.84 -15.92
N GLY A 184 -3.71 -22.92 -16.30
CA GLY A 184 -3.31 -23.42 -17.63
C GLY A 184 -3.45 -24.93 -17.80
N PHE A 185 -3.01 -25.72 -16.82
CA PHE A 185 -3.01 -27.19 -16.90
C PHE A 185 -4.26 -27.84 -16.30
N PHE A 186 -4.65 -27.42 -15.06
CA PHE A 186 -5.82 -27.98 -14.39
C PHE A 186 -7.15 -27.31 -14.73
N HIS A 187 -7.15 -26.20 -15.43
CA HIS A 187 -8.33 -25.43 -15.84
C HIS A 187 -9.26 -25.05 -14.69
N LEU A 188 -8.69 -24.64 -13.54
CA LEU A 188 -9.45 -24.29 -12.34
C LEU A 188 -9.97 -22.83 -12.35
N GLY A 189 -9.71 -22.07 -13.39
CA GLY A 189 -10.18 -20.70 -13.58
C GLY A 189 -9.88 -19.78 -12.40
N ALA A 190 -10.90 -19.06 -11.92
CA ALA A 190 -10.76 -18.13 -10.80
C ALA A 190 -10.32 -18.82 -9.50
N SER A 191 -10.73 -20.05 -9.26
CA SER A 191 -10.28 -20.84 -8.08
C SER A 191 -8.79 -21.17 -8.18
N GLY A 192 -8.28 -21.42 -9.39
CA GLY A 192 -6.86 -21.64 -9.64
C GLY A 192 -6.01 -20.44 -9.29
N ALA A 193 -6.41 -19.23 -9.70
CA ALA A 193 -5.76 -17.98 -9.34
C ALA A 193 -5.73 -17.75 -7.81
N ALA A 194 -6.85 -18.00 -7.13
CA ALA A 194 -6.93 -17.87 -5.68
C ALA A 194 -6.01 -18.85 -4.94
N LEU A 195 -5.92 -20.10 -5.42
CA LEU A 195 -5.00 -21.10 -4.89
C LEU A 195 -3.54 -20.70 -5.15
N GLY A 196 -3.21 -20.25 -6.36
CA GLY A 196 -1.89 -19.72 -6.70
C GLY A 196 -1.46 -18.63 -5.75
N THR A 197 -2.30 -17.61 -5.56
CA THR A 197 -2.06 -16.49 -4.62
C THR A 197 -1.89 -16.99 -3.18
N THR A 198 -2.78 -17.83 -2.67
CA THR A 198 -2.75 -18.29 -1.29
C THR A 198 -1.52 -19.17 -1.00
N LEU A 199 -1.24 -20.14 -1.87
CA LEU A 199 -0.11 -21.04 -1.69
C LEU A 199 1.23 -20.35 -1.89
N SER A 200 1.34 -19.40 -2.81
CA SER A 200 2.56 -18.61 -2.98
C SER A 200 2.88 -17.77 -1.73
N GLN A 201 1.87 -17.19 -1.07
CA GLN A 201 2.06 -16.50 0.21
C GLN A 201 2.49 -17.47 1.32
N ALA A 202 1.90 -18.67 1.39
CA ALA A 202 2.33 -19.71 2.33
C ALA A 202 3.80 -20.12 2.10
N CYS A 203 4.21 -20.34 0.85
CA CYS A 203 5.61 -20.62 0.48
C CYS A 203 6.55 -19.45 0.88
N SER A 204 6.12 -18.22 0.66
CA SER A 204 6.89 -17.03 1.08
C SER A 204 7.08 -16.97 2.59
N VAL A 205 6.04 -17.27 3.36
CA VAL A 205 6.12 -17.36 4.84
C VAL A 205 7.10 -18.46 5.27
N LEU A 206 7.02 -19.66 4.68
CA LEU A 206 7.96 -20.74 4.97
C LEU A 206 9.40 -20.33 4.67
N PHE A 207 9.63 -19.70 3.52
CA PHE A 207 10.95 -19.18 3.16
C PHE A 207 11.44 -18.12 4.16
N ALA A 208 10.55 -17.21 4.58
CA ALA A 208 10.86 -16.19 5.57
C ALA A 208 11.20 -16.80 6.94
N LEU A 209 10.48 -17.81 7.40
CA LEU A 209 10.77 -18.52 8.65
C LEU A 209 12.15 -19.24 8.60
N ILE A 210 12.48 -19.87 7.47
CA ILE A 210 13.81 -20.46 7.25
C ILE A 210 14.89 -19.39 7.29
N ALA A 211 14.65 -18.24 6.66
CA ALA A 211 15.58 -17.11 6.67
C ALA A 211 15.78 -16.54 8.09
N ILE A 212 14.70 -16.44 8.90
CA ILE A 212 14.78 -16.03 10.32
C ILE A 212 15.65 -16.99 11.12
N LYS A 213 15.43 -18.30 10.94
CA LYS A 213 16.23 -19.33 11.66
C LYS A 213 17.71 -19.29 11.32
N ARG A 214 18.05 -18.96 10.05
CA ARG A 214 19.44 -18.84 9.59
C ARG A 214 20.09 -17.50 9.95
N LYS A 215 19.31 -16.45 10.07
CA LYS A 215 19.78 -15.09 10.32
C LYS A 215 19.76 -14.83 11.82
N GLN A 216 20.93 -14.67 12.41
CA GLN A 216 21.04 -14.24 13.82
C GLN A 216 20.60 -12.77 13.91
N THR A 217 19.35 -12.54 14.26
CA THR A 217 18.76 -11.17 14.42
C THR A 217 19.21 -10.48 15.71
N GLY A 218 19.99 -11.16 16.54
CA GLY A 218 20.42 -10.62 17.84
C GLY A 218 19.28 -10.37 18.83
N LEU A 219 18.06 -10.81 18.50
CA LEU A 219 16.90 -10.78 19.38
C LEU A 219 16.73 -12.12 20.09
N SER A 220 16.48 -12.07 21.39
CA SER A 220 16.11 -13.25 22.16
C SER A 220 14.59 -13.34 22.26
N LEU A 221 13.99 -14.21 21.43
CA LEU A 221 12.56 -14.47 21.46
C LEU A 221 12.27 -15.62 22.43
N SER A 222 11.91 -15.30 23.66
CA SER A 222 11.38 -16.25 24.64
C SER A 222 9.85 -16.35 24.53
N GLY A 223 9.27 -17.44 25.05
CA GLY A 223 7.81 -17.62 25.08
C GLY A 223 7.05 -16.45 25.73
N ASP A 224 7.67 -15.78 26.71
CA ASP A 224 7.09 -14.62 27.39
C ASP A 224 6.91 -13.41 26.48
N CYS A 225 7.70 -13.27 25.41
CA CYS A 225 7.55 -12.19 24.44
C CYS A 225 6.23 -12.28 23.66
N PHE A 226 5.67 -13.49 23.53
CA PHE A 226 4.42 -13.74 22.81
C PHE A 226 3.16 -13.57 23.68
N ARG A 227 3.34 -13.44 25.00
CA ARG A 227 2.19 -13.14 25.89
C ARG A 227 1.66 -11.75 25.59
N PRO A 228 0.32 -11.61 25.36
CA PRO A 228 -0.29 -10.31 25.08
C PRO A 228 -0.08 -9.32 26.22
N GLN A 229 0.54 -8.17 25.95
CA GLN A 229 0.79 -7.12 26.90
C GLN A 229 0.07 -5.83 26.47
N LYS A 230 -0.75 -5.23 27.37
CA LYS A 230 -1.56 -4.04 27.05
C LYS A 230 -0.75 -2.86 26.50
N LYS A 231 0.43 -2.57 27.07
CA LYS A 231 1.26 -1.43 26.63
C LYS A 231 1.82 -1.61 25.19
N PRO A 232 2.51 -2.72 24.84
CA PRO A 232 2.96 -2.97 23.47
C PRO A 232 1.80 -3.01 22.48
N LEU A 233 0.73 -3.78 22.76
CA LEU A 233 -0.44 -3.87 21.90
C LEU A 233 -1.09 -2.51 21.67
N GLY A 234 -1.32 -1.74 22.74
CA GLY A 234 -1.89 -0.40 22.66
C GLY A 234 -1.04 0.53 21.81
N LYS A 235 0.30 0.45 21.89
CA LYS A 235 1.18 1.27 21.05
C LYS A 235 1.13 0.88 19.57
N ILE A 236 1.13 -0.43 19.26
CA ILE A 236 1.02 -0.92 17.89
C ILE A 236 -0.31 -0.48 17.28
N LEU A 237 -1.42 -0.67 17.97
CA LEU A 237 -2.76 -0.32 17.51
C LEU A 237 -2.96 1.20 17.38
N ASN A 238 -2.46 1.97 18.32
CA ASN A 238 -2.59 3.44 18.30
C ASN A 238 -1.88 4.07 17.08
N ILE A 239 -0.82 3.43 16.58
CA ILE A 239 -0.14 3.86 15.35
C ILE A 239 -0.79 3.23 14.13
N GLY A 240 -1.09 1.93 14.19
CA GLY A 240 -1.53 1.17 13.03
C GLY A 240 -2.98 1.43 12.62
N ILE A 241 -3.92 1.60 13.57
CA ILE A 241 -5.33 1.82 13.24
C ILE A 241 -5.54 3.09 12.40
N PRO A 242 -4.99 4.27 12.77
CA PRO A 242 -5.15 5.46 11.93
C PRO A 242 -4.57 5.28 10.53
N VAL A 243 -3.45 4.55 10.37
CA VAL A 243 -2.86 4.28 9.05
C VAL A 243 -3.75 3.35 8.23
N ALA A 244 -4.24 2.27 8.83
CA ALA A 244 -5.16 1.35 8.16
C ALA A 244 -6.46 2.05 7.70
N LEU A 245 -7.02 2.93 8.54
CA LEU A 245 -8.18 3.74 8.19
C LEU A 245 -7.86 4.72 7.06
N GLN A 246 -6.69 5.39 7.10
CA GLN A 246 -6.22 6.27 6.04
C GLN A 246 -6.20 5.53 4.70
N ASP A 247 -5.59 4.36 4.65
CA ASP A 247 -5.47 3.57 3.43
C ASP A 247 -6.85 3.10 2.93
N GLY A 248 -7.73 2.69 3.84
CA GLY A 248 -9.12 2.35 3.52
C GLY A 248 -9.90 3.54 2.92
N PHE A 249 -9.79 4.73 3.49
CA PHE A 249 -10.46 5.93 2.96
C PHE A 249 -9.90 6.38 1.61
N ILE A 250 -8.60 6.19 1.36
CA ILE A 250 -8.02 6.43 0.04
C ILE A 250 -8.64 5.50 -1.00
N GLN A 251 -8.81 4.21 -0.70
CA GLN A 251 -9.46 3.25 -1.62
C GLN A 251 -10.94 3.63 -1.86
N ILE A 252 -11.67 4.04 -0.83
CA ILE A 252 -13.05 4.54 -0.98
C ILE A 252 -13.08 5.77 -1.90
N ALA A 253 -12.14 6.68 -1.76
CA ALA A 253 -12.07 7.86 -2.63
C ALA A 253 -11.88 7.49 -4.11
N PHE A 254 -11.01 6.51 -4.43
CA PHE A 254 -10.87 5.99 -5.79
C PHE A 254 -12.16 5.41 -6.34
N ILE A 255 -12.88 4.62 -5.52
CA ILE A 255 -14.19 4.06 -5.92
C ILE A 255 -15.20 5.18 -6.23
N VAL A 256 -15.28 6.21 -5.37
CA VAL A 256 -16.21 7.35 -5.57
C VAL A 256 -15.86 8.13 -6.85
N ILE A 257 -14.56 8.36 -7.12
CA ILE A 257 -14.12 9.04 -8.36
C ILE A 257 -14.49 8.21 -9.58
N THR A 258 -14.32 6.90 -9.55
CA THR A 258 -14.73 5.97 -10.60
C THR A 258 -16.25 6.04 -10.83
N ILE A 259 -17.06 6.07 -9.78
CA ILE A 259 -18.52 6.22 -9.88
C ILE A 259 -18.89 7.56 -10.56
N ILE A 260 -18.21 8.65 -10.21
CA ILE A 260 -18.42 9.96 -10.86
C ILE A 260 -18.07 9.90 -12.35
N ALA A 261 -16.95 9.24 -12.70
CA ALA A 261 -16.53 9.04 -14.08
C ALA A 261 -17.53 8.19 -14.88
N ASN A 262 -18.04 7.11 -14.29
CA ASN A 262 -19.04 6.23 -14.92
C ASN A 262 -20.33 6.99 -15.32
N ARG A 263 -20.73 7.97 -14.52
CA ARG A 263 -21.92 8.82 -14.82
C ARG A 263 -21.69 9.76 -16.03
N ARG A 264 -20.45 9.91 -16.50
CA ARG A 264 -20.11 10.71 -17.69
C ARG A 264 -20.08 9.89 -19.00
N GLY A 265 -20.38 8.61 -18.91
CA GLY A 265 -20.42 7.70 -20.03
C GLY A 265 -19.20 6.79 -20.17
N LEU A 266 -19.32 5.83 -21.09
CA LEU A 266 -18.37 4.72 -21.22
C LEU A 266 -16.93 5.18 -21.50
N ASN A 267 -16.74 6.13 -22.41
CA ASN A 267 -15.41 6.60 -22.76
C ASN A 267 -14.69 7.31 -21.60
N ALA A 268 -15.44 8.11 -20.80
CA ALA A 268 -14.89 8.77 -19.63
C ALA A 268 -14.54 7.75 -18.53
N ALA A 269 -15.41 6.76 -18.31
CA ALA A 269 -15.15 5.68 -17.37
C ALA A 269 -13.88 4.88 -17.73
N ALA A 270 -13.75 4.49 -19.01
CA ALA A 270 -12.57 3.77 -19.51
C ALA A 270 -11.30 4.62 -19.36
N ALA A 271 -11.37 5.90 -19.75
CA ALA A 271 -10.24 6.83 -19.64
C ALA A 271 -9.75 7.01 -18.20
N VAL A 272 -10.67 7.26 -17.27
CA VAL A 272 -10.35 7.39 -15.83
C VAL A 272 -9.78 6.10 -15.28
N GLY A 273 -10.37 4.94 -15.58
CA GLY A 273 -9.88 3.64 -15.11
C GLY A 273 -8.46 3.32 -15.60
N ILE A 274 -8.11 3.65 -16.85
CA ILE A 274 -6.76 3.49 -17.37
C ILE A 274 -5.78 4.41 -16.63
N VAL A 275 -6.15 5.69 -16.49
CA VAL A 275 -5.27 6.66 -15.83
C VAL A 275 -5.05 6.33 -14.36
N GLU A 276 -6.08 5.87 -13.63
CA GLU A 276 -5.93 5.44 -12.23
C GLU A 276 -4.93 4.29 -12.08
N LYS A 277 -4.88 3.35 -13.01
CA LYS A 277 -3.86 2.29 -13.02
C LYS A 277 -2.46 2.86 -13.23
N ILE A 278 -2.29 3.79 -14.19
CA ILE A 278 -1.00 4.44 -14.44
C ILE A 278 -0.54 5.20 -13.18
N ILE A 279 -1.42 5.99 -12.57
CA ILE A 279 -1.14 6.75 -11.34
C ILE A 279 -0.77 5.81 -10.19
N SER A 280 -1.48 4.70 -10.03
CA SER A 280 -1.17 3.70 -9.00
C SER A 280 0.26 3.16 -9.12
N PHE A 281 0.75 2.91 -10.34
CA PHE A 281 2.15 2.55 -10.57
C PHE A 281 3.13 3.64 -10.14
N LEU A 282 2.86 4.88 -10.49
CA LEU A 282 3.72 6.02 -10.13
C LEU A 282 3.73 6.23 -8.60
N PHE A 283 2.62 5.98 -7.94
CA PHE A 283 2.48 6.09 -6.49
C PHE A 283 3.27 5.03 -5.71
N LEU A 284 3.74 3.95 -6.35
CA LEU A 284 4.64 2.98 -5.69
C LEU A 284 5.92 3.65 -5.17
N VAL A 285 6.46 4.62 -5.93
CA VAL A 285 7.63 5.39 -5.49
C VAL A 285 7.30 6.20 -4.23
N LEU A 286 6.16 6.89 -4.22
CA LEU A 286 5.74 7.74 -3.11
C LEU A 286 5.41 6.92 -1.86
N SER A 287 4.75 5.77 -2.02
CA SER A 287 4.46 4.81 -0.94
C SER A 287 5.75 4.22 -0.36
N SER A 288 6.76 3.98 -1.19
CA SER A 288 8.07 3.53 -0.72
C SER A 288 8.76 4.60 0.13
N MET A 289 8.59 5.91 -0.18
CA MET A 289 9.11 7.00 0.64
C MET A 289 8.38 7.09 1.99
N LEU A 290 7.05 7.01 2.04
CA LEU A 290 6.28 6.95 3.29
C LEU A 290 6.82 5.84 4.21
N SER A 291 6.95 4.64 3.68
CA SER A 291 7.40 3.46 4.42
C SER A 291 8.86 3.59 4.88
N THR A 292 9.72 4.15 4.02
CA THR A 292 11.13 4.41 4.32
C THR A 292 11.26 5.43 5.44
N VAL A 293 10.55 6.56 5.36
CA VAL A 293 10.57 7.59 6.40
C VAL A 293 10.07 7.04 7.72
N SER A 294 8.98 6.25 7.70
CA SER A 294 8.44 5.62 8.91
C SER A 294 9.49 4.77 9.65
N ALA A 295 10.22 3.93 8.91
CA ALA A 295 11.21 3.04 9.50
C ALA A 295 12.48 3.77 9.96
N LEU A 296 13.08 4.59 9.08
CA LEU A 296 14.34 5.30 9.37
C LEU A 296 14.16 6.35 10.46
N ALA A 297 13.10 7.17 10.37
CA ALA A 297 12.83 8.19 11.38
C ALA A 297 12.50 7.55 12.73
N ALA A 298 11.77 6.41 12.77
CA ALA A 298 11.49 5.70 14.01
C ALA A 298 12.78 5.25 14.72
N GLN A 299 13.75 4.66 13.99
CA GLN A 299 15.03 4.28 14.59
C GLN A 299 15.83 5.50 15.08
N ASN A 300 15.87 6.58 14.29
CA ASN A 300 16.59 7.80 14.69
C ASN A 300 15.92 8.50 15.90
N ILE A 301 14.60 8.51 15.97
CA ILE A 301 13.85 9.02 17.14
C ILE A 301 14.13 8.14 18.37
N GLY A 302 14.12 6.82 18.21
CA GLY A 302 14.46 5.89 19.28
C GLY A 302 15.88 6.12 19.83
N ALA A 303 16.83 6.44 18.97
CA ALA A 303 18.22 6.78 19.32
C ALA A 303 18.39 8.21 19.90
N GLY A 304 17.31 8.99 20.02
CA GLY A 304 17.39 10.40 20.43
C GLY A 304 17.94 11.35 19.36
N LYS A 305 18.17 10.86 18.13
CA LYS A 305 18.78 11.62 17.01
C LYS A 305 17.70 12.33 16.17
N TYR A 306 16.97 13.24 16.76
CA TYR A 306 15.82 13.93 16.14
C TYR A 306 16.19 14.70 14.86
N ASP A 307 17.37 15.32 14.82
CA ASP A 307 17.82 16.05 13.63
C ASP A 307 18.02 15.12 12.42
N ARG A 308 18.48 13.89 12.67
CA ARG A 308 18.59 12.90 11.60
C ARG A 308 17.22 12.43 11.13
N ALA A 309 16.23 12.33 12.02
CA ALA A 309 14.86 12.03 11.64
C ALA A 309 14.26 13.15 10.76
N LYS A 310 14.51 14.43 11.09
CA LYS A 310 14.12 15.57 10.25
C LYS A 310 14.85 15.57 8.90
N GLN A 311 16.14 15.25 8.88
CA GLN A 311 16.90 15.09 7.63
C GLN A 311 16.35 13.96 6.76
N THR A 312 15.94 12.84 7.37
CA THR A 312 15.29 11.73 6.66
C THR A 312 14.02 12.20 5.95
N LEU A 313 13.16 12.94 6.64
CA LEU A 313 11.96 13.54 6.06
C LEU A 313 12.33 14.47 4.90
N ARG A 314 13.30 15.37 5.10
CA ARG A 314 13.73 16.36 4.08
C ARG A 314 14.24 15.67 2.81
N TYR A 315 15.12 14.67 2.93
CA TYR A 315 15.66 13.96 1.77
C TYR A 315 14.59 13.13 1.06
N ALA A 316 13.70 12.48 1.79
CA ALA A 316 12.58 11.76 1.18
C ALA A 316 11.65 12.69 0.40
N MET A 317 11.32 13.86 0.94
CA MET A 317 10.54 14.88 0.22
C MET A 317 11.28 15.37 -1.04
N MET A 318 12.59 15.64 -0.95
CA MET A 318 13.36 16.09 -2.12
C MET A 318 13.36 15.05 -3.24
N ILE A 319 13.53 13.76 -2.91
CA ILE A 319 13.48 12.67 -3.87
C ILE A 319 12.08 12.55 -4.48
N ALA A 320 11.03 12.58 -3.66
CA ALA A 320 9.65 12.46 -4.11
C ALA A 320 9.21 13.66 -4.97
N ILE A 321 9.59 14.90 -4.60
CA ILE A 321 9.34 16.10 -5.41
C ILE A 321 10.10 16.02 -6.73
N GLY A 322 11.38 15.65 -6.71
CA GLY A 322 12.18 15.50 -7.91
C GLY A 322 11.58 14.49 -8.89
N PHE A 323 11.19 13.33 -8.39
CA PHE A 323 10.48 12.32 -9.17
C PHE A 323 9.14 12.85 -9.71
N GLY A 324 8.32 13.46 -8.83
CA GLY A 324 7.01 14.01 -9.20
C GLY A 324 7.12 15.11 -10.27
N LEU A 325 8.12 16.00 -10.17
CA LEU A 325 8.38 17.05 -11.17
C LEU A 325 8.75 16.43 -12.52
N VAL A 326 9.72 15.51 -12.55
CA VAL A 326 10.16 14.87 -13.80
C VAL A 326 8.99 14.18 -14.48
N VAL A 327 8.23 13.36 -13.75
CA VAL A 327 7.09 12.62 -14.30
C VAL A 327 5.98 13.58 -14.73
N SER A 328 5.68 14.62 -13.94
CA SER A 328 4.64 15.59 -14.30
C SER A 328 4.98 16.35 -15.58
N ILE A 329 6.23 16.76 -15.75
CA ILE A 329 6.67 17.44 -16.97
C ILE A 329 6.60 16.48 -18.17
N LEU A 330 7.13 15.27 -18.04
CA LEU A 330 7.13 14.27 -19.12
C LEU A 330 5.71 13.95 -19.60
N ILE A 331 4.78 13.74 -18.68
CA ILE A 331 3.38 13.39 -19.02
C ILE A 331 2.68 14.53 -19.78
N GLN A 332 3.04 15.80 -19.58
CA GLN A 332 2.44 16.88 -20.41
C GLN A 332 2.66 16.63 -21.90
N PHE A 333 3.82 16.06 -22.30
CA PHE A 333 4.19 15.82 -23.69
C PHE A 333 3.75 14.44 -24.20
N ILE A 334 3.78 13.40 -23.34
CA ILE A 334 3.57 12.00 -23.74
C ILE A 334 2.25 11.40 -23.24
N ALA A 335 1.30 12.21 -22.75
CA ALA A 335 0.04 11.72 -22.18
C ALA A 335 -0.74 10.81 -23.14
N ALA A 336 -0.94 11.22 -24.40
CA ALA A 336 -1.69 10.43 -25.37
C ALA A 336 -0.99 9.11 -25.73
N PRO A 337 0.31 9.05 -26.06
CA PRO A 337 1.04 7.80 -26.23
C PRO A 337 0.94 6.86 -25.01
N VAL A 338 1.05 7.39 -23.78
CA VAL A 338 0.99 6.57 -22.55
C VAL A 338 -0.39 5.95 -22.36
N VAL A 339 -1.47 6.69 -22.58
CA VAL A 339 -2.84 6.15 -22.52
C VAL A 339 -3.06 5.18 -23.68
N GLY A 340 -2.52 5.47 -24.86
CA GLY A 340 -2.58 4.64 -26.07
C GLY A 340 -1.93 3.26 -25.94
N LEU A 341 -1.08 3.03 -24.92
CA LEU A 341 -0.57 1.69 -24.59
C LEU A 341 -1.67 0.73 -24.10
N PHE A 342 -2.79 1.28 -23.61
CA PHE A 342 -3.86 0.49 -22.98
C PHE A 342 -5.12 0.39 -23.86
N THR A 343 -5.26 1.24 -24.88
CA THR A 343 -6.44 1.28 -25.75
C THR A 343 -6.10 1.86 -27.12
N ALA A 344 -6.80 1.41 -28.15
CA ALA A 344 -6.73 1.99 -29.49
C ALA A 344 -7.85 3.01 -29.76
N ASP A 345 -8.82 3.17 -28.87
CA ASP A 345 -9.95 4.10 -29.03
C ASP A 345 -9.49 5.56 -28.89
N ALA A 346 -9.61 6.33 -29.97
CA ALA A 346 -9.15 7.72 -30.04
C ALA A 346 -9.88 8.63 -29.03
N ALA A 347 -11.17 8.38 -28.75
CA ALA A 347 -11.94 9.18 -27.81
C ALA A 347 -11.49 8.92 -26.37
N VAL A 348 -11.20 7.65 -26.03
CA VAL A 348 -10.65 7.26 -24.72
C VAL A 348 -9.25 7.80 -24.53
N ILE A 349 -8.40 7.75 -25.57
CA ILE A 349 -7.04 8.32 -25.55
C ILE A 349 -7.09 9.83 -25.28
N LEU A 350 -7.97 10.56 -25.98
CA LEU A 350 -8.12 12.01 -25.81
C LEU A 350 -8.54 12.37 -24.38
N LEU A 351 -9.59 11.73 -23.86
CA LEU A 351 -10.12 11.97 -22.53
C LEU A 351 -9.11 11.56 -21.44
N GLY A 352 -8.43 10.42 -21.61
CA GLY A 352 -7.41 9.94 -20.71
C GLY A 352 -6.19 10.87 -20.67
N ALA A 353 -5.75 11.37 -21.84
CA ALA A 353 -4.66 12.34 -21.90
C ALA A 353 -5.02 13.67 -21.21
N GLN A 354 -6.27 14.14 -21.31
CA GLN A 354 -6.74 15.29 -20.55
C GLN A 354 -6.73 15.02 -19.05
N TYR A 355 -7.26 13.89 -18.61
CA TYR A 355 -7.35 13.53 -17.20
C TYR A 355 -5.97 13.36 -16.55
N ILE A 356 -5.06 12.63 -17.19
CA ILE A 356 -3.72 12.40 -16.64
C ILE A 356 -2.89 13.69 -16.57
N ARG A 357 -2.99 14.59 -17.55
CA ARG A 357 -2.30 15.89 -17.51
C ARG A 357 -2.72 16.74 -16.31
N GLY A 358 -3.98 16.68 -15.91
CA GLY A 358 -4.45 17.34 -14.68
C GLY A 358 -4.04 16.60 -13.43
N TYR A 359 -4.23 15.27 -13.41
CA TYR A 359 -3.98 14.45 -12.23
C TYR A 359 -2.51 14.33 -11.85
N ILE A 360 -1.59 14.29 -12.83
CA ILE A 360 -0.18 13.97 -12.60
C ILE A 360 0.51 14.91 -11.61
N TRP A 361 0.05 16.15 -11.49
CA TRP A 361 0.56 17.12 -10.50
C TRP A 361 0.38 16.62 -9.06
N ASP A 362 -0.55 15.71 -8.85
CA ASP A 362 -0.74 15.03 -7.57
C ASP A 362 0.52 14.28 -7.11
N CYS A 363 1.34 13.76 -8.02
CA CYS A 363 2.59 13.08 -7.66
C CYS A 363 3.55 13.96 -6.86
N ILE A 364 3.57 15.28 -7.10
CA ILE A 364 4.40 16.22 -6.35
C ILE A 364 3.84 16.38 -4.93
N PHE A 365 2.55 16.71 -4.82
CA PHE A 365 1.91 16.97 -3.54
C PHE A 365 1.77 15.70 -2.70
N ALA A 366 1.43 14.58 -3.33
CA ALA A 366 1.37 13.28 -2.67
C ALA A 366 2.75 12.86 -2.14
N GLY A 367 3.83 13.10 -2.88
CA GLY A 367 5.19 12.84 -2.42
C GLY A 367 5.54 13.57 -1.13
N VAL A 368 5.10 14.81 -0.99
CA VAL A 368 5.30 15.60 0.22
C VAL A 368 4.47 15.07 1.38
N HIS A 369 3.14 14.97 1.23
CA HIS A 369 2.31 14.55 2.37
C HIS A 369 2.50 13.07 2.75
N PHE A 370 2.88 12.17 1.83
CA PHE A 370 3.26 10.79 2.16
C PHE A 370 4.53 10.76 3.01
N SER A 371 5.52 11.58 2.68
CA SER A 371 6.74 11.70 3.49
C SER A 371 6.42 12.23 4.90
N PHE A 372 5.55 13.26 5.03
CA PHE A 372 5.06 13.72 6.32
C PHE A 372 4.29 12.65 7.08
N SER A 373 3.41 11.91 6.41
CA SER A 373 2.66 10.79 7.01
C SER A 373 3.61 9.76 7.62
N GLY A 374 4.68 9.39 6.90
CA GLY A 374 5.73 8.52 7.40
C GLY A 374 6.41 9.09 8.65
N TYR A 375 6.71 10.37 8.67
CA TYR A 375 7.32 11.05 9.81
C TYR A 375 6.38 11.12 11.02
N PHE A 376 5.10 11.45 10.81
CA PHE A 376 4.10 11.46 11.89
C PHE A 376 3.89 10.07 12.49
N CYS A 377 3.89 9.02 11.67
CA CYS A 377 3.87 7.64 12.14
C CYS A 377 5.10 7.34 13.00
N ALA A 378 6.30 7.74 12.55
CA ALA A 378 7.56 7.55 13.28
C ALA A 378 7.56 8.28 14.63
N CYS A 379 6.88 9.43 14.73
CA CYS A 379 6.67 10.17 15.98
C CYS A 379 5.56 9.59 16.87
N GLY A 380 4.85 8.53 16.44
CA GLY A 380 3.68 7.98 17.14
C GLY A 380 2.44 8.86 17.07
N LYS A 381 2.36 9.75 16.07
CA LYS A 381 1.27 10.72 15.83
C LYS A 381 0.52 10.41 14.53
N SER A 382 0.31 9.14 14.23
CA SER A 382 -0.37 8.67 13.02
C SER A 382 -1.81 9.18 12.87
N GLY A 383 -2.47 9.58 13.96
CA GLY A 383 -3.76 10.27 13.90
C GLY A 383 -3.71 11.56 13.06
N ILE A 384 -2.58 12.28 13.03
CA ILE A 384 -2.41 13.45 12.17
C ILE A 384 -2.36 13.02 10.70
N SER A 385 -1.66 11.89 10.42
CA SER A 385 -1.59 11.30 9.08
C SER A 385 -2.98 10.94 8.54
N PHE A 386 -3.81 10.30 9.34
CA PHE A 386 -5.20 10.01 9.00
C PHE A 386 -6.02 11.27 8.77
N LEU A 387 -5.94 12.23 9.69
CA LEU A 387 -6.80 13.41 9.69
C LEU A 387 -6.58 14.32 8.47
N HIS A 388 -5.31 14.60 8.09
CA HIS A 388 -5.06 15.46 6.92
C HIS A 388 -5.57 14.82 5.62
N ASN A 389 -5.43 13.47 5.49
CA ASN A 389 -5.95 12.75 4.34
C ASN A 389 -7.48 12.77 4.31
N LEU A 390 -8.13 12.48 5.45
CA LEU A 390 -9.58 12.48 5.57
C LEU A 390 -10.18 13.84 5.19
N ILE A 391 -9.63 14.94 5.74
CA ILE A 391 -10.07 16.30 5.43
C ILE A 391 -9.89 16.60 3.93
N ALA A 392 -8.73 16.28 3.36
CA ALA A 392 -8.46 16.53 1.96
C ALA A 392 -9.39 15.74 1.02
N ILE A 393 -9.67 14.48 1.35
CA ILE A 393 -10.59 13.64 0.58
C ILE A 393 -12.02 14.18 0.64
N LEU A 394 -12.54 14.43 1.84
CA LEU A 394 -13.95 14.80 2.04
C LEU A 394 -14.24 16.25 1.67
N CYS A 395 -13.33 17.19 1.93
CA CYS A 395 -13.58 18.61 1.72
C CYS A 395 -13.16 19.12 0.33
N VAL A 396 -12.18 18.50 -0.32
CA VAL A 396 -11.63 19.00 -1.59
C VAL A 396 -11.65 17.96 -2.69
N ARG A 397 -11.07 16.77 -2.48
CA ARG A 397 -10.89 15.80 -3.55
C ARG A 397 -12.21 15.33 -4.14
N ILE A 398 -13.09 14.75 -3.34
CA ILE A 398 -14.38 14.24 -3.80
C ILE A 398 -15.30 15.37 -4.26
N PRO A 399 -15.54 16.45 -3.48
CA PRO A 399 -16.38 17.57 -3.94
C PRO A 399 -15.83 18.25 -5.18
N GLY A 400 -14.51 18.46 -5.26
CA GLY A 400 -13.85 19.07 -6.41
C GLY A 400 -14.01 18.25 -7.69
N VAL A 401 -13.81 16.93 -7.62
CA VAL A 401 -14.03 16.00 -8.74
C VAL A 401 -15.50 16.01 -9.17
N TYR A 402 -16.43 15.99 -8.21
CA TYR A 402 -17.86 16.04 -8.51
C TYR A 402 -18.28 17.36 -9.17
N LEU A 403 -17.86 18.51 -8.63
CA LEU A 403 -18.18 19.83 -9.16
C LEU A 403 -17.57 20.03 -10.56
N THR A 404 -16.30 19.74 -10.74
CA THR A 404 -15.62 19.87 -12.05
C THR A 404 -16.21 18.93 -13.09
N SER A 405 -16.64 17.73 -12.69
CA SER A 405 -17.37 16.80 -13.55
C SER A 405 -18.69 17.38 -14.09
N LYS A 406 -19.37 18.22 -13.30
CA LYS A 406 -20.63 18.87 -13.67
C LYS A 406 -20.41 20.13 -14.51
N ILE A 407 -19.45 20.97 -14.10
CA ILE A 407 -19.20 22.30 -14.71
C ILE A 407 -18.52 22.14 -16.08
N PHE A 408 -17.65 21.14 -16.25
CA PHE A 408 -16.87 20.92 -17.46
C PHE A 408 -17.21 19.57 -18.13
N PRO A 409 -18.41 19.44 -18.77
CA PRO A 409 -18.88 18.15 -19.30
C PRO A 409 -18.05 17.64 -20.51
N HIS A 410 -17.32 18.52 -21.21
CA HIS A 410 -16.61 18.17 -22.43
C HIS A 410 -15.10 17.83 -22.22
N THR A 411 -14.58 17.98 -21.01
CA THR A 411 -13.16 17.72 -20.71
C THR A 411 -12.99 17.06 -19.35
N LEU A 412 -11.95 16.20 -19.21
CA LEU A 412 -11.61 15.56 -17.96
C LEU A 412 -10.42 16.25 -17.24
N PHE A 413 -9.77 17.25 -17.87
CA PHE A 413 -8.63 17.93 -17.29
C PHE A 413 -8.93 18.58 -15.92
N PRO A 414 -10.02 19.35 -15.73
CA PRO A 414 -10.34 19.94 -14.43
C PRO A 414 -10.64 18.90 -13.36
N MET A 415 -11.22 17.77 -13.75
CA MET A 415 -11.49 16.65 -12.85
C MET A 415 -10.18 16.01 -12.34
N GLY A 416 -9.19 15.86 -13.22
CA GLY A 416 -7.82 15.43 -12.83
C GLY A 416 -7.15 16.44 -11.90
N LEU A 417 -7.23 17.73 -12.20
CA LEU A 417 -6.64 18.78 -11.39
C LEU A 417 -7.27 18.88 -9.99
N ALA A 418 -8.57 18.59 -9.87
CA ALA A 418 -9.27 18.58 -8.58
C ALA A 418 -8.70 17.50 -7.63
N THR A 419 -8.20 16.36 -8.14
CA THR A 419 -7.51 15.37 -7.31
C THR A 419 -6.21 15.93 -6.75
N ALA A 420 -5.41 16.62 -7.56
CA ALA A 420 -4.16 17.23 -7.13
C ALA A 420 -4.37 18.35 -6.10
N THR A 421 -5.44 19.14 -6.22
CA THR A 421 -5.77 20.19 -5.23
C THR A 421 -6.12 19.61 -3.86
N GLY A 422 -6.71 18.40 -3.80
CA GLY A 422 -6.92 17.67 -2.55
C GLY A 422 -5.61 17.39 -1.83
N SER A 423 -4.61 16.88 -2.55
CA SER A 423 -3.28 16.62 -1.98
C SER A 423 -2.54 17.90 -1.60
N LEU A 424 -2.75 19.00 -2.29
CA LEU A 424 -2.22 20.30 -1.89
C LEU A 424 -2.75 20.74 -0.52
N LEU A 425 -4.05 20.56 -0.24
CA LEU A 425 -4.60 20.81 1.09
C LEU A 425 -3.95 19.91 2.14
N SER A 426 -3.75 18.61 1.83
CA SER A 426 -2.99 17.71 2.71
C SER A 426 -1.60 18.26 3.05
N VAL A 427 -0.86 18.77 2.06
CA VAL A 427 0.47 19.36 2.27
C VAL A 427 0.40 20.55 3.22
N ILE A 428 -0.56 21.46 3.03
CA ILE A 428 -0.75 22.64 3.89
C ILE A 428 -1.00 22.19 5.34
N ILE A 429 -1.92 21.25 5.57
CA ILE A 429 -2.22 20.73 6.91
C ILE A 429 -0.97 20.05 7.51
N CYS A 430 -0.22 19.29 6.73
CA CYS A 430 1.02 18.64 7.18
C CYS A 430 2.07 19.67 7.63
N ILE A 431 2.26 20.75 6.90
CA ILE A 431 3.23 21.81 7.25
C ILE A 431 2.81 22.49 8.55
N ILE A 432 1.53 22.82 8.71
CA ILE A 432 1.00 23.43 9.95
C ILE A 432 1.20 22.47 11.14
N ALA A 433 0.81 21.20 10.98
CA ALA A 433 0.94 20.19 12.01
C ALA A 433 2.42 19.95 12.39
N TYR A 434 3.32 19.93 11.39
CA TYR A 434 4.75 19.76 11.64
C TYR A 434 5.34 20.94 12.44
N ARG A 435 5.01 22.17 12.09
CA ARG A 435 5.44 23.37 12.83
C ARG A 435 4.94 23.31 14.27
N TRP A 436 3.66 23.03 14.49
CA TRP A 436 3.09 22.90 15.81
C TRP A 436 3.78 21.80 16.66
N LEU A 437 4.12 20.65 16.04
CA LEU A 437 4.86 19.58 16.73
C LEU A 437 6.27 20.00 17.12
N CYS A 438 6.98 20.76 16.25
CA CYS A 438 8.33 21.25 16.53
C CYS A 438 8.32 22.29 17.68
N GLU A 439 7.37 23.22 17.70
CA GLU A 439 7.20 24.23 18.75
C GLU A 439 6.90 23.58 20.10
N LYS A 440 5.97 22.62 20.13
CA LYS A 440 5.56 21.94 21.37
C LYS A 440 6.65 21.02 21.95
N SER A 441 7.57 20.54 21.11
CA SER A 441 8.65 19.65 21.55
C SER A 441 9.88 20.42 22.03
N GLY A 442 9.94 21.72 21.90
CA GLY A 442 11.10 22.55 22.25
C GLY A 442 12.39 22.19 21.50
N LYS A 443 12.26 21.51 20.36
CA LYS A 443 13.36 20.86 19.62
C LYS A 443 13.32 21.21 18.14
#